data_645fbb0fba57c4ed6f9ac38121720a9e
#
_entry.id   645fbb0fba57c4ed6f9ac38121720a9e
#
_cell.length_a   1.000
_cell.length_b   1.000
_cell.length_c   1.000
_cell.angle_alpha   90.00
_cell.angle_beta   90.00
_cell.angle_gamma   90.00
#
_symmetry.space_group_name_H-M   'P 1'
#
loop_
_entity.id
_entity.type
_entity.pdbx_description
1 polymer ?
#
loop_
_entity_poly.entity_id
_entity_poly.type
_entity_poly.pdbx_seq_one_letter_code
_entity_poly.pdbx_strand_id
1 'polypeptide(L)'
;MSLPPSDSPQSRRPEASDPAALLRAFARLSEGTRAGSEHPLDAPDPGASTDLMDALRDRTARVAVLGQGYVGLPLAARLAGAGFEVTGLDGDPERCRRVAAGEPVLGEGSTELAAELAGHQAEGRYSIRATPARDQPPADHPLAACDVAIVCVPTPLAPDRTPDLSHVRAAGLELGAHLADDTLVVLESTTYPGTTRGAFRDAIDDGRRAAGRSPARLFLAYSPEREDPGRDPSEQRRVPKLVGGTTEASEAVTVALYESAYPDVVPTGSAEVAEAAKLFENVFRAVNIALVNEAKTVLDAMGIDVWRVLDAAATKPFGFMPFQPGPGMGGHCIPIDPFYFAWAGEQHGVRARFVELAGEVNRAMPSWVTQRLEAALEERGRALRGAHVLVLGLAYKRDVADLRESPALDLVDRLLFAGAQVITVDPHVERATTPGGAELEPVPLDAARLEAADAVLVVTDHTAFDDPLIAERARLAVDTRGILRAFAHQMGERLVLA
;
A
#
# COMPACT_ATOMS: atom_id res chain seq x y z
N MET A 1 3.22 -2.71 64.00
CA MET A 1 3.13 -3.94 63.15
C MET A 1 3.10 -3.45 61.68
N SER A 2 4.28 -3.42 61.08
CA SER A 2 4.47 -2.94 59.71
C SER A 2 4.40 -4.12 58.78
N LEU A 3 3.56 -4.04 57.75
CA LEU A 3 3.48 -5.03 56.69
C LEU A 3 4.68 -4.85 55.73
N PRO A 4 5.28 -5.94 55.21
CA PRO A 4 6.36 -5.85 54.27
C PRO A 4 5.83 -5.45 52.87
N PRO A 5 6.66 -4.84 52.02
CA PRO A 5 6.26 -4.47 50.66
C PRO A 5 6.13 -5.72 49.78
N SER A 6 5.02 -5.80 49.03
CA SER A 6 4.80 -6.83 48.04
C SER A 6 5.70 -6.59 46.82
N ASP A 7 6.71 -7.43 46.65
CA ASP A 7 7.44 -7.57 45.38
C ASP A 7 6.51 -8.17 44.31
N SER A 8 5.95 -7.33 43.50
CA SER A 8 5.38 -7.75 42.21
C SER A 8 6.50 -7.72 41.15
N PRO A 9 6.71 -8.78 40.37
CA PRO A 9 7.67 -8.75 39.28
C PRO A 9 7.15 -7.79 38.20
N GLN A 10 7.72 -6.59 38.17
CA GLN A 10 7.58 -5.71 37.03
C GLN A 10 8.24 -6.41 35.84
N SER A 11 7.42 -7.01 34.98
CA SER A 11 7.83 -7.44 33.66
C SER A 11 8.32 -6.20 32.93
N ARG A 12 9.63 -6.07 32.77
CA ARG A 12 10.24 -5.05 31.91
C ARG A 12 9.68 -5.26 30.51
N ARG A 13 8.80 -4.36 30.06
CA ARG A 13 8.43 -4.26 28.65
C ARG A 13 9.72 -3.94 27.90
N PRO A 14 10.05 -4.63 26.80
CA PRO A 14 11.20 -4.27 25.97
C PRO A 14 11.01 -2.82 25.52
N GLU A 15 12.08 -2.04 25.56
CA GLU A 15 12.09 -0.68 25.03
C GLU A 15 11.64 -0.74 23.56
N ALA A 16 10.65 0.08 23.20
CA ALA A 16 9.98 0.09 21.90
C ALA A 16 10.89 0.49 20.71
N SER A 17 12.20 0.51 20.90
CA SER A 17 13.22 0.97 19.96
C SER A 17 14.18 -0.10 19.43
N ASP A 18 14.09 -1.36 19.90
CA ASP A 18 14.92 -2.45 19.36
C ASP A 18 14.05 -3.44 18.53
N PRO A 19 14.04 -3.31 17.18
CA PRO A 19 13.32 -4.23 16.30
C PRO A 19 13.72 -5.70 16.51
N ALA A 20 14.99 -5.96 16.79
CA ALA A 20 15.47 -7.32 17.04
C ALA A 20 14.96 -7.91 18.37
N ALA A 21 14.73 -7.07 19.39
CA ALA A 21 14.11 -7.51 20.64
C ALA A 21 12.62 -7.81 20.46
N LEU A 22 11.90 -7.01 19.65
CA LEU A 22 10.52 -7.27 19.27
C LEU A 22 10.39 -8.56 18.46
N LEU A 23 11.29 -8.79 17.50
CA LEU A 23 11.33 -10.02 16.70
C LEU A 23 11.54 -11.25 17.58
N ARG A 24 12.49 -11.19 18.54
CA ARG A 24 12.72 -12.28 19.51
C ARG A 24 11.54 -12.52 20.45
N ALA A 25 10.83 -11.47 20.84
CA ALA A 25 9.63 -11.58 21.68
C ALA A 25 8.47 -12.20 20.89
N PHE A 26 8.32 -11.84 19.64
CA PHE A 26 7.28 -12.36 18.73
C PHE A 26 7.49 -13.84 18.43
N ALA A 27 8.72 -14.27 18.12
CA ALA A 27 9.07 -15.66 17.89
C ALA A 27 8.73 -16.57 19.10
N ARG A 28 8.86 -16.07 20.34
CA ARG A 28 8.47 -16.79 21.55
C ARG A 28 6.95 -16.86 21.79
N LEU A 29 6.19 -15.89 21.28
CA LEU A 29 4.73 -15.85 21.44
C LEU A 29 4.03 -16.70 20.39
N SER A 30 4.62 -16.91 19.22
CA SER A 30 4.06 -17.74 18.14
C SER A 30 4.06 -19.23 18.45
N GLU A 31 4.88 -19.68 19.41
CA GLU A 31 4.92 -21.10 19.86
C GLU A 31 3.62 -21.57 20.56
N GLY A 32 2.62 -20.71 20.78
CA GLY A 32 1.43 -21.04 21.58
C GLY A 32 0.04 -20.76 20.99
N THR A 33 -0.06 -20.11 19.82
CA THR A 33 -1.35 -19.69 19.26
C THR A 33 -1.75 -20.53 18.05
N ARG A 34 -2.59 -21.54 18.24
CA ARG A 34 -3.32 -22.23 17.17
C ARG A 34 -4.67 -21.54 16.97
N ALA A 35 -4.87 -20.85 15.87
CA ALA A 35 -6.15 -20.34 15.43
C ALA A 35 -6.62 -21.11 14.18
N GLY A 36 -7.79 -21.75 14.27
CA GLY A 36 -8.47 -22.36 13.14
C GLY A 36 -8.33 -23.89 13.05
N SER A 37 -9.35 -24.55 12.51
CA SER A 37 -9.30 -25.97 12.17
C SER A 37 -8.44 -26.15 10.91
N GLU A 38 -7.40 -26.97 10.98
CA GLU A 38 -6.57 -27.33 9.81
C GLU A 38 -7.48 -28.01 8.74
N HIS A 39 -7.34 -27.58 7.48
CA HIS A 39 -7.98 -28.29 6.39
C HIS A 39 -7.29 -29.68 6.26
N PRO A 40 -8.01 -30.78 6.10
CA PRO A 40 -7.43 -32.14 6.09
C PRO A 40 -6.34 -32.35 5.04
N LEU A 41 -6.29 -31.52 3.99
CA LEU A 41 -5.33 -31.59 2.90
C LEU A 41 -4.18 -30.55 3.00
N ASP A 42 -4.17 -29.72 4.05
CA ASP A 42 -3.06 -28.80 4.35
C ASP A 42 -1.93 -29.47 5.15
N ALA A 43 -2.02 -30.77 5.38
CA ALA A 43 -0.95 -31.59 5.95
C ALA A 43 -0.19 -32.26 4.78
N PRO A 44 0.89 -31.62 4.27
CA PRO A 44 1.71 -32.22 3.22
C PRO A 44 2.43 -33.46 3.77
N ASP A 45 2.85 -34.32 2.84
CA ASP A 45 3.71 -35.46 3.17
C ASP A 45 4.99 -34.94 3.86
N PRO A 46 5.43 -35.49 4.99
CA PRO A 46 6.67 -35.08 5.65
C PRO A 46 7.89 -35.15 4.72
N GLY A 47 7.91 -36.07 3.74
CA GLY A 47 8.95 -36.16 2.70
C GLY A 47 8.93 -34.97 1.76
N ALA A 48 7.75 -34.56 1.27
CA ALA A 48 7.60 -33.42 0.39
C ALA A 48 8.07 -32.10 0.99
N SER A 49 7.88 -31.92 2.31
CA SER A 49 8.42 -30.77 3.05
C SER A 49 9.94 -30.72 2.99
N THR A 50 10.60 -31.86 3.13
CA THR A 50 12.07 -31.95 3.08
C THR A 50 12.61 -31.66 1.69
N ASP A 51 12.01 -32.23 0.65
CA ASP A 51 12.42 -32.03 -0.74
C ASP A 51 12.28 -30.57 -1.18
N LEU A 52 11.15 -29.92 -0.81
CA LEU A 52 10.95 -28.50 -1.11
C LEU A 52 11.93 -27.60 -0.33
N MET A 53 12.18 -27.89 0.94
CA MET A 53 13.15 -27.16 1.76
C MET A 53 14.55 -27.24 1.17
N ASP A 54 14.98 -28.38 0.68
CA ASP A 54 16.26 -28.56 0.04
C ASP A 54 16.33 -27.80 -1.30
N ALA A 55 15.29 -27.89 -2.13
CA ALA A 55 15.18 -27.12 -3.37
C ALA A 55 15.23 -25.60 -3.13
N LEU A 56 14.62 -25.11 -2.05
CA LEU A 56 14.68 -23.69 -1.66
C LEU A 56 16.10 -23.28 -1.20
N ARG A 57 16.76 -24.10 -0.41
CA ARG A 57 18.14 -23.85 0.05
C ARG A 57 19.13 -23.85 -1.11
N ASP A 58 18.99 -24.78 -2.03
CA ASP A 58 19.88 -24.96 -3.20
C ASP A 58 19.54 -23.99 -4.34
N ARG A 59 18.44 -23.21 -4.23
CA ARG A 59 17.92 -22.30 -5.27
C ARG A 59 17.52 -23.01 -6.56
N THR A 60 17.15 -24.27 -6.47
CA THR A 60 16.68 -25.07 -7.62
C THR A 60 15.14 -25.04 -7.77
N ALA A 61 14.43 -24.56 -6.76
CA ALA A 61 12.98 -24.36 -6.82
C ALA A 61 12.61 -23.32 -7.90
N ARG A 62 11.63 -23.65 -8.75
CA ARG A 62 11.09 -22.77 -9.79
C ARG A 62 9.93 -21.97 -9.22
N VAL A 63 10.02 -20.66 -9.34
CA VAL A 63 9.05 -19.73 -8.76
C VAL A 63 8.20 -19.10 -9.85
N ALA A 64 6.87 -19.16 -9.70
CA ALA A 64 5.93 -18.40 -10.51
C ALA A 64 5.35 -17.23 -9.68
N VAL A 65 5.34 -16.01 -10.24
CA VAL A 65 4.75 -14.82 -9.62
C VAL A 65 3.59 -14.32 -10.47
N LEU A 66 2.36 -14.43 -9.96
CA LEU A 66 1.12 -14.01 -10.63
C LEU A 66 0.78 -12.56 -10.28
N GLY A 67 0.65 -11.72 -11.30
CA GLY A 67 0.48 -10.27 -11.16
C GLY A 67 1.85 -9.56 -11.15
N GLN A 68 2.17 -8.86 -12.25
CA GLN A 68 3.43 -8.17 -12.45
C GLN A 68 3.22 -6.66 -12.38
N GLY A 69 2.64 -6.23 -11.23
CA GLY A 69 2.41 -4.83 -10.86
C GLY A 69 3.43 -4.32 -9.84
N TYR A 70 3.00 -3.33 -9.04
CA TYR A 70 3.81 -2.65 -8.02
C TYR A 70 4.37 -3.59 -6.94
N VAL A 71 3.75 -4.75 -6.72
CA VAL A 71 4.21 -5.77 -5.75
C VAL A 71 4.98 -6.88 -6.46
N GLY A 72 4.39 -7.46 -7.51
CA GLY A 72 4.95 -8.68 -8.13
C GLY A 72 6.24 -8.46 -8.90
N LEU A 73 6.43 -7.31 -9.60
CA LEU A 73 7.68 -7.05 -10.32
C LEU A 73 8.89 -6.89 -9.39
N PRO A 74 8.83 -6.05 -8.33
CA PRO A 74 9.93 -5.96 -7.37
C PRO A 74 10.22 -7.29 -6.66
N LEU A 75 9.18 -8.03 -6.29
CA LEU A 75 9.34 -9.35 -5.69
C LEU A 75 10.03 -10.33 -6.65
N ALA A 76 9.62 -10.38 -7.92
CA ALA A 76 10.22 -11.24 -8.94
C ALA A 76 11.72 -10.91 -9.14
N ALA A 77 12.07 -9.61 -9.21
CA ALA A 77 13.47 -9.16 -9.29
C ALA A 77 14.27 -9.62 -8.08
N ARG A 78 13.72 -9.44 -6.87
CA ARG A 78 14.36 -9.83 -5.61
C ARG A 78 14.63 -11.35 -5.53
N LEU A 79 13.66 -12.18 -5.92
CA LEU A 79 13.79 -13.63 -5.93
C LEU A 79 14.79 -14.11 -7.02
N ALA A 80 14.75 -13.51 -8.21
CA ALA A 80 15.72 -13.77 -9.27
C ALA A 80 17.14 -13.35 -8.83
N GLY A 81 17.26 -12.22 -8.13
CA GLY A 81 18.50 -11.76 -7.50
C GLY A 81 19.03 -12.70 -6.42
N ALA A 82 18.14 -13.38 -5.69
CA ALA A 82 18.49 -14.42 -4.72
C ALA A 82 18.92 -15.75 -5.37
N GLY A 83 18.80 -15.88 -6.70
CA GLY A 83 19.28 -17.02 -7.48
C GLY A 83 18.21 -17.99 -7.95
N PHE A 84 16.92 -17.72 -7.74
CA PHE A 84 15.84 -18.58 -8.25
C PHE A 84 15.58 -18.36 -9.74
N GLU A 85 15.05 -19.39 -10.40
CA GLU A 85 14.40 -19.27 -11.71
C GLU A 85 12.95 -18.77 -11.49
N VAL A 86 12.67 -17.55 -11.95
CA VAL A 86 11.38 -16.87 -11.72
C VAL A 86 10.64 -16.67 -13.03
N THR A 87 9.38 -17.10 -13.08
CA THR A 87 8.46 -16.82 -14.18
C THR A 87 7.36 -15.85 -13.72
N GLY A 88 7.37 -14.63 -14.24
CA GLY A 88 6.28 -13.67 -14.06
C GLY A 88 5.10 -14.03 -14.98
N LEU A 89 3.88 -14.00 -14.43
CA LEU A 89 2.63 -14.16 -15.15
C LEU A 89 1.74 -12.93 -14.93
N ASP A 90 1.22 -12.34 -16.02
CA ASP A 90 0.29 -11.22 -15.93
C ASP A 90 -0.85 -11.36 -16.93
N GLY A 91 -2.04 -10.87 -16.56
CA GLY A 91 -3.20 -10.85 -17.43
C GLY A 91 -3.15 -9.81 -18.55
N ASP A 92 -2.22 -8.85 -18.49
CA ASP A 92 -2.01 -7.80 -19.47
C ASP A 92 -0.85 -8.16 -20.42
N PRO A 93 -1.14 -8.59 -21.67
CA PRO A 93 -0.11 -8.95 -22.63
C PRO A 93 0.81 -7.79 -23.01
N GLU A 94 0.29 -6.55 -22.98
CA GLU A 94 1.07 -5.38 -23.32
C GLU A 94 2.12 -5.08 -22.22
N ARG A 95 1.74 -5.20 -20.95
CA ARG A 95 2.68 -5.13 -19.82
C ARG A 95 3.77 -6.19 -19.95
N CYS A 96 3.37 -7.43 -20.24
CA CYS A 96 4.34 -8.52 -20.42
C CYS A 96 5.33 -8.22 -21.54
N ARG A 97 4.86 -7.69 -22.68
CA ARG A 97 5.71 -7.32 -23.82
C ARG A 97 6.70 -6.22 -23.43
N ARG A 98 6.24 -5.19 -22.75
CA ARG A 98 7.06 -4.05 -22.32
C ARG A 98 8.13 -4.48 -21.31
N VAL A 99 7.75 -5.26 -20.29
CA VAL A 99 8.72 -5.80 -19.32
C VAL A 99 9.73 -6.71 -19.99
N ALA A 100 9.31 -7.57 -20.93
CA ALA A 100 10.21 -8.43 -21.71
C ALA A 100 11.19 -7.62 -22.58
N ALA A 101 10.80 -6.40 -23.00
CA ALA A 101 11.66 -5.47 -23.73
C ALA A 101 12.58 -4.63 -22.81
N GLY A 102 12.52 -4.81 -21.49
CA GLY A 102 13.30 -4.03 -20.53
C GLY A 102 12.76 -2.61 -20.32
N GLU A 103 11.50 -2.34 -20.66
CA GLU A 103 10.88 -1.02 -20.51
C GLU A 103 10.34 -0.82 -19.08
N PRO A 104 10.43 0.39 -18.51
CA PRO A 104 9.80 0.70 -17.24
C PRO A 104 8.27 0.74 -17.40
N VAL A 105 7.55 0.04 -16.50
CA VAL A 105 6.08 -0.10 -16.56
C VAL A 105 5.35 0.43 -15.33
N LEU A 106 6.09 0.81 -14.27
CA LEU A 106 5.54 1.31 -13.00
C LEU A 106 5.74 2.83 -12.81
N GLY A 107 5.95 3.59 -13.91
CA GLY A 107 6.24 5.01 -13.89
C GLY A 107 7.75 5.32 -13.96
N GLU A 108 8.10 6.62 -13.97
CA GLU A 108 9.49 7.08 -14.17
C GLU A 108 10.51 6.54 -13.18
N GLY A 109 10.11 6.31 -11.91
CA GLY A 109 10.97 5.75 -10.87
C GLY A 109 11.27 4.25 -11.01
N SER A 110 10.76 3.57 -12.05
CA SER A 110 10.96 2.11 -12.24
C SER A 110 12.08 1.73 -13.21
N THR A 111 12.88 2.70 -13.67
CA THR A 111 13.97 2.47 -14.63
C THR A 111 15.05 1.53 -14.06
N GLU A 112 15.41 1.69 -12.78
CA GLU A 112 16.38 0.81 -12.12
C GLU A 112 15.87 -0.63 -12.02
N LEU A 113 14.61 -0.81 -11.63
CA LEU A 113 13.95 -2.12 -11.58
C LEU A 113 13.87 -2.76 -12.97
N ALA A 114 13.56 -2.00 -14.01
CA ALA A 114 13.52 -2.49 -15.37
C ALA A 114 14.91 -2.97 -15.83
N ALA A 115 15.98 -2.23 -15.51
CA ALA A 115 17.34 -2.62 -15.81
C ALA A 115 17.79 -3.88 -15.03
N GLU A 116 17.41 -4.00 -13.75
CA GLU A 116 17.65 -5.18 -12.91
C GLU A 116 16.97 -6.42 -13.50
N LEU A 117 15.68 -6.33 -13.86
CA LEU A 117 14.94 -7.41 -14.49
C LEU A 117 15.53 -7.82 -15.84
N ALA A 118 15.94 -6.85 -16.67
CA ALA A 118 16.59 -7.13 -17.94
C ALA A 118 17.92 -7.88 -17.74
N GLY A 119 18.70 -7.57 -16.68
CA GLY A 119 19.87 -8.32 -16.28
C GLY A 119 19.55 -9.78 -15.93
N HIS A 120 18.53 -9.99 -15.11
CA HIS A 120 18.08 -11.34 -14.75
C HIS A 120 17.50 -12.13 -15.94
N GLN A 121 16.86 -11.45 -16.91
CA GLN A 121 16.43 -12.08 -18.17
C GLN A 121 17.65 -12.57 -18.99
N ALA A 122 18.68 -11.73 -19.11
CA ALA A 122 19.89 -12.10 -19.85
C ALA A 122 20.63 -13.29 -19.22
N GLU A 123 20.52 -13.45 -17.89
CA GLU A 123 21.08 -14.57 -17.13
C GLU A 123 20.17 -15.81 -17.11
N GLY A 124 18.98 -15.75 -17.69
CA GLY A 124 18.00 -16.83 -17.69
C GLY A 124 17.29 -17.07 -16.35
N ARG A 125 17.43 -16.13 -15.38
CA ARG A 125 16.80 -16.22 -14.04
C ARG A 125 15.42 -15.59 -13.95
N TYR A 126 15.05 -14.76 -14.92
CA TYR A 126 13.71 -14.18 -15.00
C TYR A 126 13.12 -14.33 -16.40
N SER A 127 11.86 -14.66 -16.47
CA SER A 127 11.06 -14.61 -17.70
C SER A 127 9.66 -14.07 -17.37
N ILE A 128 8.99 -13.44 -18.34
CA ILE A 128 7.63 -12.99 -18.20
C ILE A 128 6.76 -13.45 -19.35
N ARG A 129 5.53 -13.84 -19.05
CA ARG A 129 4.55 -14.29 -20.02
C ARG A 129 3.16 -13.76 -19.68
N ALA A 130 2.35 -13.51 -20.70
CA ALA A 130 0.92 -13.33 -20.49
C ALA A 130 0.33 -14.63 -19.92
N THR A 131 -0.60 -14.52 -18.98
CA THR A 131 -1.35 -15.66 -18.45
C THR A 131 -2.02 -16.37 -19.63
N PRO A 132 -1.74 -17.65 -19.85
CA PRO A 132 -2.33 -18.39 -20.98
C PRO A 132 -3.84 -18.47 -20.86
N ALA A 133 -4.51 -18.77 -21.98
CA ALA A 133 -5.93 -19.03 -21.95
C ALA A 133 -6.24 -20.32 -21.15
N ARG A 134 -7.36 -20.34 -20.41
CA ARG A 134 -7.74 -21.45 -19.51
C ARG A 134 -7.90 -22.81 -20.20
N ASP A 135 -8.07 -22.84 -21.50
CA ASP A 135 -8.21 -24.06 -22.33
C ASP A 135 -6.85 -24.63 -22.79
N GLN A 136 -5.73 -24.00 -22.42
CA GLN A 136 -4.39 -24.52 -22.73
C GLN A 136 -4.14 -25.84 -21.99
N PRO A 137 -3.50 -26.84 -22.67
CA PRO A 137 -3.19 -28.13 -22.02
C PRO A 137 -2.38 -27.91 -20.74
N PRO A 138 -2.72 -28.58 -19.62
CA PRO A 138 -2.05 -28.41 -18.35
C PRO A 138 -0.53 -28.59 -18.40
N ALA A 139 -0.05 -29.54 -19.24
CA ALA A 139 1.38 -29.84 -19.35
C ALA A 139 2.24 -28.71 -19.93
N ASP A 140 1.63 -27.79 -20.70
CA ASP A 140 2.32 -26.66 -21.34
C ASP A 140 2.20 -25.36 -20.53
N HIS A 141 1.44 -25.41 -19.44
CA HIS A 141 1.22 -24.23 -18.59
C HIS A 141 2.40 -24.00 -17.65
N PRO A 142 2.91 -22.77 -17.51
CA PRO A 142 4.04 -22.47 -16.64
C PRO A 142 3.87 -22.94 -15.18
N LEU A 143 2.62 -22.89 -14.67
CA LEU A 143 2.28 -23.32 -13.31
C LEU A 143 2.41 -24.83 -13.10
N ALA A 144 2.34 -25.65 -14.16
CA ALA A 144 2.47 -27.10 -14.02
C ALA A 144 3.88 -27.55 -13.61
N ALA A 145 4.86 -26.69 -13.84
CA ALA A 145 6.26 -26.97 -13.58
C ALA A 145 6.84 -26.20 -12.39
N CYS A 146 6.07 -25.30 -11.73
CA CYS A 146 6.60 -24.53 -10.61
C CYS A 146 6.48 -25.29 -9.29
N ASP A 147 7.45 -25.05 -8.43
CA ASP A 147 7.53 -25.55 -7.05
C ASP A 147 6.96 -24.54 -6.04
N VAL A 148 6.95 -23.26 -6.44
CA VAL A 148 6.40 -22.14 -5.68
C VAL A 148 5.54 -21.25 -6.58
N ALA A 149 4.34 -20.89 -6.14
CA ALA A 149 3.47 -19.92 -6.79
C ALA A 149 3.11 -18.78 -5.83
N ILE A 150 3.39 -17.53 -6.21
CA ILE A 150 3.11 -16.36 -5.40
C ILE A 150 2.08 -15.48 -6.11
N VAL A 151 1.04 -15.04 -5.39
CA VAL A 151 -0.09 -14.28 -5.95
C VAL A 151 -0.04 -12.83 -5.48
N CYS A 152 0.17 -11.92 -6.44
CA CYS A 152 0.30 -10.47 -6.25
C CYS A 152 -0.71 -9.71 -7.12
N VAL A 153 -1.97 -10.15 -7.12
CA VAL A 153 -3.04 -9.57 -7.93
C VAL A 153 -3.76 -8.41 -7.20
N PRO A 154 -4.42 -7.49 -7.92
CA PRO A 154 -5.17 -6.40 -7.30
C PRO A 154 -6.33 -6.88 -6.43
N THR A 155 -6.63 -6.10 -5.37
CA THR A 155 -7.73 -6.32 -4.43
C THR A 155 -8.47 -5.00 -4.19
N PRO A 156 -9.25 -4.51 -5.17
CA PRO A 156 -9.99 -3.27 -5.05
C PRO A 156 -11.21 -3.41 -4.13
N LEU A 157 -11.89 -2.28 -3.87
CA LEU A 157 -13.23 -2.28 -3.34
C LEU A 157 -14.25 -2.31 -4.48
N ALA A 158 -15.36 -3.04 -4.28
CA ALA A 158 -16.54 -2.92 -5.10
C ALA A 158 -17.23 -1.53 -4.90
N PRO A 159 -18.16 -1.12 -5.78
CA PRO A 159 -18.86 0.17 -5.65
C PRO A 159 -19.59 0.38 -4.32
N ASP A 160 -20.02 -0.70 -3.69
CA ASP A 160 -20.65 -0.70 -2.35
C ASP A 160 -19.63 -0.73 -1.21
N ARG A 161 -18.33 -0.64 -1.53
CA ARG A 161 -17.18 -0.66 -0.61
C ARG A 161 -16.96 -1.99 0.09
N THR A 162 -17.51 -3.07 -0.42
CA THR A 162 -17.15 -4.42 0.02
C THR A 162 -15.85 -4.88 -0.65
N PRO A 163 -15.09 -5.81 -0.04
CA PRO A 163 -13.90 -6.41 -0.66
C PRO A 163 -14.21 -7.09 -1.98
N ASP A 164 -13.50 -6.70 -3.06
CA ASP A 164 -13.57 -7.41 -4.33
C ASP A 164 -12.40 -8.40 -4.46
N LEU A 165 -12.69 -9.66 -4.23
CA LEU A 165 -11.74 -10.78 -4.37
C LEU A 165 -11.77 -11.45 -5.75
N SER A 166 -12.38 -10.85 -6.77
CA SER A 166 -12.52 -11.43 -8.10
C SER A 166 -11.19 -11.87 -8.71
N HIS A 167 -10.16 -11.03 -8.60
CA HIS A 167 -8.81 -11.35 -9.09
C HIS A 167 -8.13 -12.46 -8.27
N VAL A 168 -8.29 -12.44 -6.94
CA VAL A 168 -7.77 -13.50 -6.04
C VAL A 168 -8.42 -14.84 -6.37
N ARG A 169 -9.75 -14.85 -6.56
CA ARG A 169 -10.48 -16.05 -6.97
C ARG A 169 -10.08 -16.53 -8.36
N ALA A 170 -9.89 -15.61 -9.31
CA ALA A 170 -9.43 -15.98 -10.66
C ALA A 170 -8.03 -16.62 -10.62
N ALA A 171 -7.10 -16.05 -9.83
CA ALA A 171 -5.79 -16.65 -9.61
C ALA A 171 -5.89 -18.03 -8.94
N GLY A 172 -6.74 -18.17 -7.90
CA GLY A 172 -6.97 -19.45 -7.24
C GLY A 172 -7.50 -20.52 -8.19
N LEU A 173 -8.47 -20.18 -9.05
CA LEU A 173 -8.99 -21.09 -10.11
C LEU A 173 -7.90 -21.55 -11.08
N GLU A 174 -7.03 -20.61 -11.48
CA GLU A 174 -5.90 -20.86 -12.38
C GLU A 174 -4.87 -21.80 -11.74
N LEU A 175 -4.46 -21.49 -10.51
CA LEU A 175 -3.57 -22.33 -9.72
C LEU A 175 -4.13 -23.75 -9.57
N GLY A 176 -5.40 -23.86 -9.20
CA GLY A 176 -6.06 -25.16 -9.03
C GLY A 176 -6.07 -26.00 -10.30
N ALA A 177 -6.29 -25.40 -11.45
CA ALA A 177 -6.29 -26.11 -12.72
C ALA A 177 -4.94 -26.73 -13.08
N HIS A 178 -3.83 -26.10 -12.69
CA HIS A 178 -2.51 -26.42 -13.24
C HIS A 178 -1.47 -26.91 -12.22
N LEU A 179 -1.51 -26.47 -10.95
CA LEU A 179 -0.49 -26.82 -9.97
C LEU A 179 -0.36 -28.32 -9.69
N ALA A 180 0.86 -28.77 -9.44
CA ALA A 180 1.13 -30.07 -8.84
C ALA A 180 0.70 -30.11 -7.36
N ASP A 181 0.63 -31.31 -6.79
CA ASP A 181 0.54 -31.47 -5.34
C ASP A 181 1.87 -31.06 -4.69
N ASP A 182 1.82 -30.72 -3.41
CA ASP A 182 2.97 -30.33 -2.58
C ASP A 182 3.69 -29.05 -3.05
N THR A 183 3.05 -28.23 -3.93
CA THR A 183 3.51 -26.90 -4.32
C THR A 183 3.28 -25.90 -3.17
N LEU A 184 4.25 -25.00 -2.94
CA LEU A 184 4.06 -23.85 -2.06
C LEU A 184 3.25 -22.77 -2.78
N VAL A 185 2.15 -22.35 -2.17
CA VAL A 185 1.32 -21.25 -2.66
C VAL A 185 1.29 -20.15 -1.61
N VAL A 186 1.74 -18.95 -2.00
CA VAL A 186 1.75 -17.77 -1.12
C VAL A 186 0.82 -16.71 -1.68
N LEU A 187 -0.13 -16.25 -0.88
CA LEU A 187 -0.93 -15.07 -1.19
C LEU A 187 -0.23 -13.83 -0.61
N GLU A 188 0.15 -12.87 -1.47
CA GLU A 188 0.71 -11.57 -1.05
C GLU A 188 -0.28 -10.42 -1.23
N SER A 189 -1.33 -10.60 -2.03
CA SER A 189 -2.38 -9.60 -2.21
C SER A 189 -3.02 -9.25 -0.87
N THR A 190 -3.26 -7.97 -0.61
CA THR A 190 -3.92 -7.53 0.64
C THR A 190 -5.35 -8.05 0.71
N THR A 191 -5.68 -8.77 1.78
CA THR A 191 -6.99 -9.36 2.00
C THR A 191 -7.39 -9.28 3.48
N TYR A 192 -8.64 -9.65 3.79
CA TYR A 192 -9.11 -9.74 5.18
C TYR A 192 -8.70 -11.08 5.82
N PRO A 193 -8.57 -11.11 7.17
CA PRO A 193 -8.19 -12.33 7.89
C PRO A 193 -9.10 -13.52 7.59
N GLY A 194 -8.48 -14.65 7.27
CA GLY A 194 -9.17 -15.89 6.88
C GLY A 194 -9.36 -16.06 5.37
N THR A 195 -8.97 -15.09 4.54
CA THR A 195 -9.07 -15.21 3.07
C THR A 195 -8.21 -16.34 2.53
N THR A 196 -6.98 -16.46 3.01
CA THR A 196 -6.03 -17.47 2.53
C THR A 196 -6.55 -18.88 2.76
N ARG A 197 -7.03 -19.16 3.96
CA ARG A 197 -7.57 -20.47 4.36
C ARG A 197 -8.97 -20.73 3.79
N GLY A 198 -9.78 -19.69 3.58
CA GLY A 198 -11.15 -19.76 3.08
C GLY A 198 -11.24 -19.49 1.58
N ALA A 199 -11.68 -18.30 1.21
CA ALA A 199 -12.06 -17.95 -0.18
C ALA A 199 -10.97 -18.22 -1.23
N PHE A 200 -9.68 -18.08 -0.87
CA PHE A 200 -8.59 -18.39 -1.80
C PHE A 200 -8.38 -19.89 -1.92
N ARG A 201 -8.37 -20.63 -0.82
CA ARG A 201 -8.30 -22.09 -0.83
C ARG A 201 -9.47 -22.71 -1.58
N ASP A 202 -10.70 -22.24 -1.32
CA ASP A 202 -11.90 -22.69 -2.01
C ASP A 202 -11.79 -22.51 -3.53
N ALA A 203 -11.24 -21.35 -3.96
CA ALA A 203 -11.03 -21.09 -5.39
C ALA A 203 -10.01 -22.04 -6.03
N ILE A 204 -8.94 -22.40 -5.31
CA ILE A 204 -7.98 -23.42 -5.79
C ILE A 204 -8.67 -24.78 -5.94
N ASP A 205 -9.46 -25.20 -4.96
CA ASP A 205 -10.17 -26.47 -5.00
C ASP A 205 -11.25 -26.50 -6.09
N ASP A 206 -11.91 -25.35 -6.35
CA ASP A 206 -12.85 -25.20 -7.47
C ASP A 206 -12.14 -25.33 -8.82
N GLY A 207 -10.94 -24.75 -8.96
CA GLY A 207 -10.11 -24.87 -10.16
C GLY A 207 -9.70 -26.32 -10.42
N ARG A 208 -9.27 -27.04 -9.37
CA ARG A 208 -8.94 -28.47 -9.45
C ARG A 208 -10.15 -29.31 -9.90
N ARG A 209 -11.29 -29.05 -9.29
CA ARG A 209 -12.54 -29.74 -9.60
C ARG A 209 -12.97 -29.50 -11.06
N ALA A 210 -12.86 -28.24 -11.52
CA ALA A 210 -13.18 -27.88 -12.90
C ALA A 210 -12.25 -28.56 -13.91
N ALA A 211 -10.99 -28.81 -13.54
CA ALA A 211 -10.01 -29.56 -14.34
C ALA A 211 -10.12 -31.10 -14.18
N GLY A 212 -11.13 -31.61 -13.47
CA GLY A 212 -11.30 -33.05 -13.22
C GLY A 212 -10.24 -33.66 -12.27
N ARG A 213 -9.59 -32.86 -11.45
CA ARG A 213 -8.52 -33.26 -10.52
C ARG A 213 -9.05 -33.34 -9.09
N SER A 214 -8.43 -34.16 -8.25
CA SER A 214 -8.72 -34.22 -6.81
C SER A 214 -8.24 -32.93 -6.13
N PRO A 215 -8.79 -32.56 -4.94
CA PRO A 215 -8.28 -31.47 -4.14
C PRO A 215 -6.77 -31.60 -3.91
N ALA A 216 -6.04 -30.48 -3.95
CA ALA A 216 -4.59 -30.46 -3.84
C ALA A 216 -4.12 -30.57 -2.40
N ARG A 217 -3.03 -31.32 -2.18
CA ARG A 217 -2.16 -31.09 -1.03
C ARG A 217 -1.24 -29.92 -1.36
N LEU A 218 -1.25 -28.88 -0.55
CA LEU A 218 -0.47 -27.68 -0.79
C LEU A 218 0.15 -27.18 0.51
N PHE A 219 1.34 -26.57 0.40
CA PHE A 219 1.80 -25.64 1.42
C PHE A 219 1.15 -24.28 1.14
N LEU A 220 0.25 -23.83 1.97
CA LEU A 220 -0.49 -22.58 1.76
C LEU A 220 -0.13 -21.56 2.83
N ALA A 221 0.24 -20.37 2.40
CA ALA A 221 0.66 -19.30 3.31
C ALA A 221 0.22 -17.91 2.82
N TYR A 222 0.29 -16.96 3.73
CA TYR A 222 0.14 -15.54 3.47
C TYR A 222 1.41 -14.78 3.85
N SER A 223 1.80 -13.83 3.01
CA SER A 223 2.92 -12.96 3.29
C SER A 223 2.65 -11.57 2.72
N PRO A 224 2.29 -10.57 3.55
CA PRO A 224 1.93 -9.26 3.05
C PRO A 224 3.10 -8.49 2.45
N GLU A 225 2.83 -7.69 1.40
CA GLU A 225 3.74 -6.66 0.98
C GLU A 225 3.60 -5.44 1.90
N ARG A 226 4.75 -4.89 2.36
CA ARG A 226 4.83 -3.80 3.33
C ARG A 226 5.71 -2.64 2.86
N GLU A 227 6.14 -2.65 1.60
CA GLU A 227 6.91 -1.55 1.02
C GLU A 227 6.03 -0.30 0.84
N ASP A 228 6.65 0.88 0.93
CA ASP A 228 5.99 2.17 0.78
C ASP A 228 6.64 2.91 -0.41
N PRO A 229 6.01 2.92 -1.60
CA PRO A 229 6.57 3.58 -2.78
C PRO A 229 6.98 5.03 -2.50
N GLY A 230 8.16 5.43 -3.00
CA GLY A 230 8.73 6.77 -2.79
C GLY A 230 9.57 6.91 -1.51
N ARG A 231 9.75 5.85 -0.71
CA ARG A 231 10.78 5.82 0.34
C ARG A 231 12.13 5.40 -0.21
N ASP A 232 13.19 5.71 0.55
CA ASP A 232 14.55 5.28 0.23
C ASP A 232 14.61 3.75 0.08
N PRO A 233 15.12 3.23 -1.05
CA PRO A 233 15.23 1.78 -1.29
C PRO A 233 16.01 1.04 -0.20
N SER A 234 16.98 1.69 0.46
CA SER A 234 17.76 1.08 1.54
C SER A 234 16.94 0.90 2.82
N GLU A 235 15.98 1.79 3.10
CA GLU A 235 15.04 1.64 4.21
C GLU A 235 14.02 0.55 3.92
N GLN A 236 13.50 0.50 2.69
CA GLN A 236 12.53 -0.52 2.26
C GLN A 236 13.11 -1.92 2.36
N ARG A 237 14.38 -2.12 1.97
CA ARG A 237 15.07 -3.42 2.07
C ARG A 237 15.21 -3.93 3.51
N ARG A 238 15.07 -3.08 4.52
CA ARG A 238 15.13 -3.43 5.95
C ARG A 238 13.78 -3.75 6.57
N VAL A 239 12.69 -3.60 5.83
CA VAL A 239 11.36 -3.95 6.33
C VAL A 239 11.27 -5.47 6.48
N PRO A 240 11.06 -6.01 7.71
CA PRO A 240 10.96 -7.45 7.90
C PRO A 240 9.78 -8.03 7.14
N LYS A 241 9.97 -9.16 6.46
CA LYS A 241 8.90 -9.87 5.76
C LYS A 241 8.09 -10.69 6.76
N LEU A 242 6.76 -10.46 6.84
CA LEU A 242 5.87 -11.28 7.67
C LEU A 242 5.50 -12.55 6.90
N VAL A 243 5.40 -13.66 7.60
CA VAL A 243 4.98 -14.95 7.04
C VAL A 243 4.02 -15.64 7.99
N GLY A 244 2.86 -16.06 7.48
CA GLY A 244 1.91 -16.89 8.23
C GLY A 244 1.47 -18.09 7.40
N GLY A 245 1.72 -19.30 7.87
CA GLY A 245 1.26 -20.53 7.24
C GLY A 245 -0.16 -20.91 7.63
N THR A 246 -0.85 -21.70 6.80
CA THR A 246 -2.07 -22.40 7.22
C THR A 246 -1.75 -23.59 8.12
N THR A 247 -0.51 -24.08 8.07
CA THR A 247 0.07 -25.11 8.95
C THR A 247 1.49 -24.72 9.36
N GLU A 248 2.06 -25.36 10.38
CA GLU A 248 3.46 -25.17 10.77
C GLU A 248 4.43 -25.52 9.62
N ALA A 249 4.14 -26.57 8.84
CA ALA A 249 4.95 -26.94 7.68
C ALA A 249 4.88 -25.87 6.58
N SER A 250 3.69 -25.32 6.29
CA SER A 250 3.51 -24.24 5.32
C SER A 250 4.27 -22.98 5.76
N GLU A 251 4.24 -22.63 7.05
CA GLU A 251 5.00 -21.50 7.57
C GLU A 251 6.52 -21.74 7.42
N ALA A 252 7.00 -22.92 7.81
CA ALA A 252 8.44 -23.24 7.76
C ALA A 252 9.02 -23.16 6.33
N VAL A 253 8.35 -23.73 5.33
CA VAL A 253 8.82 -23.67 3.94
C VAL A 253 8.73 -22.25 3.38
N THR A 254 7.72 -21.47 3.79
CA THR A 254 7.57 -20.08 3.35
C THR A 254 8.65 -19.19 3.98
N VAL A 255 8.98 -19.39 5.24
CA VAL A 255 10.10 -18.72 5.91
C VAL A 255 11.40 -19.01 5.16
N ALA A 256 11.69 -20.27 4.83
CA ALA A 256 12.90 -20.65 4.08
C ALA A 256 12.98 -19.99 2.69
N LEU A 257 11.84 -19.83 2.00
CA LEU A 257 11.78 -19.07 0.75
C LEU A 257 12.22 -17.62 0.97
N TYR A 258 11.58 -16.91 1.90
CA TYR A 258 11.82 -15.48 2.08
C TYR A 258 13.15 -15.14 2.77
N GLU A 259 13.69 -15.98 3.66
CA GLU A 259 15.03 -15.81 4.23
C GLU A 259 16.13 -15.81 3.16
N SER A 260 15.83 -16.35 1.97
CA SER A 260 16.74 -16.32 0.84
C SER A 260 16.87 -14.93 0.19
N ALA A 261 15.85 -14.08 0.36
CA ALA A 261 15.69 -12.82 -0.37
C ALA A 261 15.52 -11.60 0.55
N TYR A 262 15.20 -11.82 1.83
CA TYR A 262 14.97 -10.76 2.83
C TYR A 262 15.91 -10.93 4.02
N PRO A 263 16.47 -9.84 4.57
CA PRO A 263 17.39 -9.92 5.70
C PRO A 263 16.70 -10.39 6.99
N ASP A 264 15.42 -10.08 7.15
CA ASP A 264 14.64 -10.43 8.33
C ASP A 264 13.27 -10.99 7.90
N VAL A 265 12.92 -12.18 8.41
CA VAL A 265 11.62 -12.83 8.20
C VAL A 265 10.99 -13.12 9.56
N VAL A 266 9.72 -12.78 9.70
CA VAL A 266 8.97 -12.91 10.96
C VAL A 266 7.84 -13.91 10.77
N PRO A 267 7.96 -15.14 11.31
CA PRO A 267 6.84 -16.06 11.36
C PRO A 267 5.77 -15.51 12.30
N THR A 268 4.50 -15.56 11.89
CA THR A 268 3.38 -14.99 12.65
C THR A 268 2.53 -16.06 13.36
N GLY A 269 2.82 -17.34 13.14
CA GLY A 269 2.10 -18.45 13.69
C GLY A 269 0.80 -18.82 12.96
N SER A 270 0.25 -17.92 12.13
CA SER A 270 -0.87 -18.24 11.24
C SER A 270 -1.03 -17.21 10.12
N ALA A 271 -1.66 -17.63 9.02
CA ALA A 271 -1.99 -16.75 7.89
C ALA A 271 -2.90 -15.59 8.34
N GLU A 272 -3.86 -15.86 9.22
CA GLU A 272 -4.82 -14.88 9.72
C GLU A 272 -4.14 -13.75 10.51
N VAL A 273 -3.09 -14.06 11.27
CA VAL A 273 -2.31 -13.06 12.01
C VAL A 273 -1.53 -12.17 11.04
N ALA A 274 -0.92 -12.75 10.00
CA ALA A 274 -0.20 -11.99 8.99
C ALA A 274 -1.15 -11.08 8.17
N GLU A 275 -2.33 -11.59 7.77
CA GLU A 275 -3.40 -10.83 7.11
C GLU A 275 -3.87 -9.66 8.00
N ALA A 276 -4.16 -9.94 9.28
CA ALA A 276 -4.60 -8.93 10.24
C ALA A 276 -3.54 -7.85 10.49
N ALA A 277 -2.27 -8.24 10.60
CA ALA A 277 -1.16 -7.32 10.87
C ALA A 277 -1.04 -6.26 9.75
N LYS A 278 -1.12 -6.70 8.48
CA LYS A 278 -1.10 -5.78 7.33
C LYS A 278 -2.23 -4.77 7.37
N LEU A 279 -3.46 -5.22 7.59
CA LEU A 279 -4.61 -4.33 7.67
C LEU A 279 -4.49 -3.38 8.85
N PHE A 280 -4.02 -3.87 10.01
CA PHE A 280 -3.89 -3.05 11.21
C PHE A 280 -2.86 -1.92 11.06
N GLU A 281 -1.74 -2.14 10.35
CA GLU A 281 -0.78 -1.09 10.00
C GLU A 281 -1.44 0.04 9.21
N ASN A 282 -2.28 -0.29 8.23
CA ASN A 282 -2.97 0.70 7.41
C ASN A 282 -4.16 1.35 8.16
N VAL A 283 -4.87 0.60 9.00
CA VAL A 283 -5.87 1.16 9.93
C VAL A 283 -5.23 2.17 10.87
N PHE A 284 -4.09 1.84 11.48
CA PHE A 284 -3.35 2.75 12.35
C PHE A 284 -3.00 4.05 11.64
N ARG A 285 -2.49 3.96 10.40
CA ARG A 285 -2.17 5.15 9.59
C ARG A 285 -3.42 5.96 9.25
N ALA A 286 -4.49 5.32 8.78
CA ALA A 286 -5.74 6.00 8.41
C ALA A 286 -6.39 6.74 9.58
N VAL A 287 -6.46 6.11 10.75
CA VAL A 287 -7.04 6.68 11.98
C VAL A 287 -6.21 7.87 12.47
N ASN A 288 -4.88 7.76 12.48
CA ASN A 288 -4.02 8.85 12.94
C ASN A 288 -4.02 10.04 11.96
N ILE A 289 -4.10 9.82 10.65
CA ILE A 289 -4.28 10.90 9.67
C ILE A 289 -5.64 11.58 9.89
N ALA A 290 -6.73 10.82 10.13
CA ALA A 290 -8.03 11.39 10.44
C ALA A 290 -7.99 12.23 11.74
N LEU A 291 -7.32 11.74 12.77
CA LEU A 291 -7.16 12.46 14.04
C LEU A 291 -6.48 13.82 13.84
N VAL A 292 -5.38 13.90 13.08
CA VAL A 292 -4.70 15.19 12.85
C VAL A 292 -5.47 16.08 11.88
N ASN A 293 -6.25 15.53 10.95
CA ASN A 293 -7.15 16.28 10.09
C ASN A 293 -8.32 16.89 10.90
N GLU A 294 -8.94 16.14 11.80
CA GLU A 294 -9.94 16.65 12.70
C GLU A 294 -9.37 17.73 13.65
N ALA A 295 -8.20 17.44 14.23
CA ALA A 295 -7.50 18.41 15.07
C ALA A 295 -7.19 19.70 14.30
N LYS A 296 -6.82 19.60 13.00
CA LYS A 296 -6.61 20.75 12.12
C LYS A 296 -7.87 21.63 12.05
N THR A 297 -9.04 21.05 11.82
CA THR A 297 -10.30 21.82 11.72
C THR A 297 -10.68 22.47 13.04
N VAL A 298 -10.50 21.78 14.17
CA VAL A 298 -10.79 22.29 15.51
C VAL A 298 -9.84 23.43 15.87
N LEU A 299 -8.54 23.25 15.68
CA LEU A 299 -7.52 24.25 16.03
C LEU A 299 -7.62 25.49 15.12
N ASP A 300 -7.95 25.30 13.84
CA ASP A 300 -8.20 26.40 12.91
C ASP A 300 -9.35 27.30 13.38
N ALA A 301 -10.46 26.70 13.83
CA ALA A 301 -11.59 27.45 14.42
C ALA A 301 -11.22 28.20 15.69
N MET A 302 -10.14 27.81 16.40
CA MET A 302 -9.59 28.46 17.58
C MET A 302 -8.49 29.49 17.24
N GLY A 303 -8.11 29.63 15.96
CA GLY A 303 -7.01 30.49 15.52
C GLY A 303 -5.63 29.93 15.90
N ILE A 304 -5.50 28.61 16.10
CA ILE A 304 -4.26 27.94 16.50
C ILE A 304 -3.69 27.16 15.32
N ASP A 305 -2.41 27.38 15.05
CA ASP A 305 -1.66 26.66 14.00
C ASP A 305 -1.41 25.19 14.41
N VAL A 306 -2.04 24.25 13.71
CA VAL A 306 -1.91 22.82 14.00
C VAL A 306 -0.49 22.30 13.85
N TRP A 307 0.29 22.79 12.89
CA TRP A 307 1.68 22.34 12.70
C TRP A 307 2.57 22.73 13.88
N ARG A 308 2.38 23.93 14.44
CA ARG A 308 3.08 24.34 15.68
C ARG A 308 2.71 23.48 16.88
N VAL A 309 1.43 23.04 16.94
CA VAL A 309 0.97 22.10 17.97
C VAL A 309 1.63 20.74 17.79
N LEU A 310 1.68 20.24 16.55
CA LEU A 310 2.31 18.95 16.23
C LEU A 310 3.83 18.98 16.48
N ASP A 311 4.51 20.05 16.07
CA ASP A 311 5.95 20.23 16.34
C ASP A 311 6.24 20.24 17.85
N ALA A 312 5.43 20.96 18.64
CA ALA A 312 5.55 20.97 20.09
C ALA A 312 5.26 19.59 20.72
N ALA A 313 4.22 18.89 20.26
CA ALA A 313 3.88 17.55 20.75
C ALA A 313 4.95 16.51 20.42
N ALA A 314 5.59 16.63 19.24
CA ALA A 314 6.65 15.74 18.78
C ALA A 314 7.95 15.86 19.62
N THR A 315 8.12 16.91 20.43
CA THR A 315 9.24 17.00 21.38
C THR A 315 9.18 15.97 22.49
N LYS A 316 7.99 15.34 22.69
CA LYS A 316 7.83 14.25 23.65
C LYS A 316 8.40 12.96 23.05
N PRO A 317 9.44 12.33 23.64
CA PRO A 317 10.16 11.23 23.03
C PRO A 317 9.43 9.88 23.11
N PHE A 318 8.25 9.79 23.71
CA PHE A 318 7.46 8.57 23.87
C PHE A 318 5.96 8.84 23.88
N GLY A 319 5.17 7.86 23.44
CA GLY A 319 3.71 7.91 23.48
C GLY A 319 3.08 8.93 22.52
N PHE A 320 3.85 9.44 21.56
CA PHE A 320 3.38 10.28 20.47
C PHE A 320 4.15 9.94 19.20
N MET A 321 3.43 9.69 18.11
CA MET A 321 3.97 9.54 16.77
C MET A 321 3.38 10.67 15.91
N PRO A 322 4.18 11.57 15.35
CA PRO A 322 3.67 12.70 14.58
C PRO A 322 3.10 12.22 13.23
N PHE A 323 1.89 12.66 12.94
CA PHE A 323 1.27 12.62 11.62
C PHE A 323 1.00 14.04 11.16
N GLN A 324 1.01 14.26 9.85
CA GLN A 324 0.76 15.58 9.28
C GLN A 324 -0.66 15.64 8.71
N PRO A 325 -1.39 16.76 8.90
CA PRO A 325 -2.67 16.97 8.25
C PRO A 325 -2.49 17.19 6.75
N GLY A 326 -3.59 17.05 6.01
CA GLY A 326 -3.58 17.27 4.58
C GLY A 326 -4.99 17.37 4.00
N PRO A 327 -5.11 17.49 2.68
CA PRO A 327 -6.40 17.71 2.00
C PRO A 327 -7.27 16.44 1.92
N GLY A 328 -6.87 15.37 2.54
CA GLY A 328 -7.50 14.05 2.51
C GLY A 328 -6.47 12.93 2.44
N MET A 329 -6.95 11.72 2.21
CA MET A 329 -6.11 10.53 1.98
C MET A 329 -6.22 10.06 0.53
N GLY A 330 -5.09 9.67 -0.04
CA GLY A 330 -5.01 9.04 -1.35
C GLY A 330 -4.13 7.79 -1.34
N GLY A 331 -3.91 7.24 -2.52
CA GLY A 331 -3.15 6.02 -2.74
C GLY A 331 -4.00 4.77 -2.73
N HIS A 332 -3.40 3.64 -3.10
CA HIS A 332 -4.11 2.38 -3.29
C HIS A 332 -4.48 1.69 -1.97
N CYS A 333 -3.66 1.82 -0.91
CA CYS A 333 -3.81 1.01 0.30
C CYS A 333 -4.66 1.67 1.39
N ILE A 334 -4.35 2.94 1.74
CA ILE A 334 -4.95 3.57 2.92
C ILE A 334 -6.45 3.88 2.74
N PRO A 335 -6.96 4.26 1.56
CA PRO A 335 -8.40 4.41 1.34
C PRO A 335 -9.16 3.08 1.24
N ILE A 336 -8.48 1.94 1.10
CA ILE A 336 -9.06 0.62 0.80
C ILE A 336 -8.95 -0.34 1.99
N ASP A 337 -7.75 -0.61 2.47
CA ASP A 337 -7.46 -1.66 3.46
C ASP A 337 -8.23 -1.51 4.79
N PRO A 338 -8.45 -0.29 5.34
CA PRO A 338 -9.28 -0.13 6.53
C PRO A 338 -10.70 -0.64 6.35
N PHE A 339 -11.26 -0.55 5.13
CA PHE A 339 -12.62 -1.06 4.86
C PHE A 339 -12.65 -2.58 4.76
N TYR A 340 -11.58 -3.23 4.30
CA TYR A 340 -11.40 -4.68 4.43
C TYR A 340 -11.47 -5.14 5.89
N PHE A 341 -10.80 -4.40 6.79
CA PHE A 341 -10.84 -4.67 8.23
C PHE A 341 -12.24 -4.44 8.82
N ALA A 342 -12.90 -3.33 8.45
CA ALA A 342 -14.23 -3.02 8.94
C ALA A 342 -15.25 -4.07 8.46
N TRP A 343 -15.22 -4.43 7.18
CA TRP A 343 -16.08 -5.45 6.61
C TRP A 343 -15.89 -6.81 7.28
N ALA A 344 -14.65 -7.23 7.50
CA ALA A 344 -14.37 -8.48 8.23
C ALA A 344 -14.95 -8.46 9.64
N GLY A 345 -14.84 -7.33 10.36
CA GLY A 345 -15.47 -7.15 11.66
C GLY A 345 -16.98 -7.34 11.62
N GLU A 346 -17.65 -6.77 10.62
CA GLU A 346 -19.12 -6.89 10.44
C GLU A 346 -19.55 -8.34 10.20
N GLN A 347 -18.76 -9.14 9.46
CA GLN A 347 -19.05 -10.58 9.28
C GLN A 347 -19.05 -11.35 10.62
N HIS A 348 -18.37 -10.80 11.63
CA HIS A 348 -18.34 -11.33 13.00
C HIS A 348 -19.23 -10.55 13.99
N GLY A 349 -20.12 -9.68 13.48
CA GLY A 349 -21.05 -8.88 14.29
C GLY A 349 -20.41 -7.72 15.05
N VAL A 350 -19.21 -7.29 14.67
CA VAL A 350 -18.45 -6.21 15.32
C VAL A 350 -18.23 -5.04 14.35
N ARG A 351 -18.67 -3.85 14.73
CA ARG A 351 -18.42 -2.63 13.94
C ARG A 351 -17.07 -1.99 14.29
N ALA A 352 -16.27 -1.67 13.28
CA ALA A 352 -15.00 -0.99 13.42
C ALA A 352 -15.18 0.55 13.43
N ARG A 353 -15.79 1.09 14.50
CA ARG A 353 -16.23 2.49 14.62
C ARG A 353 -15.14 3.53 14.33
N PHE A 354 -13.89 3.31 14.79
CA PHE A 354 -12.78 4.21 14.51
C PHE A 354 -12.41 4.24 13.03
N VAL A 355 -12.50 3.11 12.35
CA VAL A 355 -12.20 3.01 10.92
C VAL A 355 -13.25 3.74 10.10
N GLU A 356 -14.53 3.53 10.42
CA GLU A 356 -15.65 4.19 9.75
C GLU A 356 -15.54 5.72 9.91
N LEU A 357 -15.36 6.20 11.15
CA LEU A 357 -15.19 7.61 11.47
C LEU A 357 -13.97 8.22 10.78
N ALA A 358 -12.83 7.53 10.80
CA ALA A 358 -11.64 7.98 10.11
C ALA A 358 -11.87 8.16 8.60
N GLY A 359 -12.61 7.22 7.98
CA GLY A 359 -13.03 7.35 6.60
C GLY A 359 -13.93 8.56 6.34
N GLU A 360 -14.84 8.87 7.24
CA GLU A 360 -15.72 10.05 7.14
C GLU A 360 -14.94 11.35 7.24
N VAL A 361 -14.07 11.47 8.26
CA VAL A 361 -13.25 12.67 8.49
C VAL A 361 -12.34 12.94 7.28
N ASN A 362 -11.61 11.92 6.81
CA ASN A 362 -10.68 12.12 5.70
C ASN A 362 -11.37 12.47 4.38
N ARG A 363 -12.57 11.92 4.11
CA ARG A 363 -13.37 12.29 2.93
C ARG A 363 -13.99 13.69 3.03
N ALA A 364 -14.16 14.24 4.22
CA ALA A 364 -14.65 15.60 4.40
C ALA A 364 -13.59 16.68 4.11
N MET A 365 -12.30 16.33 4.16
CA MET A 365 -11.21 17.30 4.04
C MET A 365 -11.19 18.08 2.72
N PRO A 366 -11.44 17.50 1.52
CA PRO A 366 -11.49 18.28 0.29
C PRO A 366 -12.58 19.38 0.34
N SER A 367 -13.75 19.09 0.93
CA SER A 367 -14.80 20.07 1.12
C SER A 367 -14.38 21.20 2.06
N TRP A 368 -13.72 20.85 3.17
CA TRP A 368 -13.21 21.82 4.14
C TRP A 368 -12.14 22.73 3.51
N VAL A 369 -11.20 22.18 2.74
CA VAL A 369 -10.17 22.95 2.02
C VAL A 369 -10.82 23.92 1.02
N THR A 370 -11.82 23.46 0.26
CA THR A 370 -12.56 24.33 -0.67
C THR A 370 -13.20 25.50 0.05
N GLN A 371 -13.85 25.27 1.20
CA GLN A 371 -14.44 26.32 2.03
C GLN A 371 -13.39 27.32 2.56
N ARG A 372 -12.20 26.83 2.98
CA ARG A 372 -11.11 27.69 3.42
C ARG A 372 -10.56 28.56 2.29
N LEU A 373 -10.42 28.02 1.08
CA LEU A 373 -10.05 28.79 -0.09
C LEU A 373 -11.09 29.87 -0.44
N GLU A 374 -12.39 29.49 -0.42
CA GLU A 374 -13.48 30.41 -0.70
C GLU A 374 -13.50 31.58 0.31
N ALA A 375 -13.43 31.27 1.61
CA ALA A 375 -13.37 32.32 2.65
C ALA A 375 -12.15 33.25 2.48
N ALA A 376 -10.98 32.70 2.16
CA ALA A 376 -9.77 33.49 1.97
C ALA A 376 -9.85 34.40 0.71
N LEU A 377 -10.56 33.99 -0.33
CA LEU A 377 -10.86 34.84 -1.50
C LEU A 377 -11.89 35.92 -1.17
N GLU A 378 -12.98 35.59 -0.44
CA GLU A 378 -14.01 36.51 -0.04
C GLU A 378 -13.48 37.66 0.84
N GLU A 379 -12.57 37.35 1.81
CA GLU A 379 -11.88 38.36 2.61
C GLU A 379 -11.12 39.39 1.75
N ARG A 380 -10.80 39.04 0.50
CA ARG A 380 -10.13 39.91 -0.49
C ARG A 380 -11.09 40.48 -1.54
N GLY A 381 -12.40 40.33 -1.30
CA GLY A 381 -13.44 40.84 -2.18
C GLY A 381 -13.57 40.07 -3.51
N ARG A 382 -13.09 38.80 -3.54
CA ARG A 382 -13.12 37.93 -4.71
C ARG A 382 -14.00 36.71 -4.45
N ALA A 383 -15.00 36.45 -5.29
CA ALA A 383 -15.78 35.23 -5.23
C ALA A 383 -14.99 34.06 -5.84
N LEU A 384 -15.19 32.86 -5.33
CA LEU A 384 -14.59 31.63 -5.89
C LEU A 384 -15.04 31.41 -7.35
N ARG A 385 -16.31 31.70 -7.65
CA ARG A 385 -16.82 31.69 -9.04
C ARG A 385 -16.08 32.71 -9.90
N GLY A 386 -15.43 32.22 -10.96
CA GLY A 386 -14.62 33.02 -11.89
C GLY A 386 -13.24 33.39 -11.36
N ALA A 387 -12.84 32.97 -10.17
CA ALA A 387 -11.48 33.11 -9.67
C ALA A 387 -10.50 32.22 -10.44
N HIS A 388 -9.31 32.72 -10.71
CA HIS A 388 -8.20 31.96 -11.27
C HIS A 388 -7.45 31.26 -10.13
N VAL A 389 -7.57 29.94 -10.04
CA VAL A 389 -6.92 29.12 -9.01
C VAL A 389 -5.83 28.27 -9.63
N LEU A 390 -4.59 28.44 -9.15
CA LEU A 390 -3.45 27.62 -9.53
C LEU A 390 -3.29 26.50 -8.51
N VAL A 391 -3.55 25.25 -8.92
CA VAL A 391 -3.47 24.05 -8.07
C VAL A 391 -2.10 23.41 -8.23
N LEU A 392 -1.34 23.29 -7.13
CA LEU A 392 -0.01 22.69 -7.10
C LEU A 392 -0.05 21.27 -6.53
N GLY A 393 0.25 20.30 -7.39
CA GLY A 393 0.26 18.86 -7.08
C GLY A 393 -1.07 18.19 -7.36
N LEU A 394 -1.05 17.18 -8.22
CA LEU A 394 -2.17 16.29 -8.56
C LEU A 394 -1.97 14.89 -8.00
N ALA A 395 -0.71 14.43 -7.87
CA ALA A 395 -0.39 13.13 -7.28
C ALA A 395 -0.82 13.07 -5.81
N TYR A 396 -1.12 11.87 -5.33
CA TYR A 396 -1.56 11.70 -3.93
C TYR A 396 -0.44 11.89 -2.92
N LYS A 397 0.82 11.78 -3.34
CA LYS A 397 2.00 11.80 -2.49
C LYS A 397 3.15 12.56 -3.17
N ARG A 398 4.06 13.10 -2.34
CA ARG A 398 5.28 13.79 -2.75
C ARG A 398 6.13 12.94 -3.69
N ASP A 399 6.60 13.55 -4.78
CA ASP A 399 7.59 13.02 -5.72
C ASP A 399 7.23 11.65 -6.36
N VAL A 400 5.95 11.43 -6.61
CA VAL A 400 5.43 10.28 -7.36
C VAL A 400 4.44 10.72 -8.42
N ALA A 401 4.28 9.92 -9.48
CA ALA A 401 3.31 10.15 -10.56
C ALA A 401 1.95 9.44 -10.33
N ASP A 402 1.64 9.02 -9.09
CA ASP A 402 0.49 8.18 -8.78
C ASP A 402 -0.75 9.03 -8.43
N LEU A 403 -1.79 8.89 -9.23
CA LEU A 403 -3.05 9.63 -9.13
C LEU A 403 -4.17 8.84 -8.40
N ARG A 404 -3.93 7.58 -8.02
CA ARG A 404 -4.97 6.72 -7.45
C ARG A 404 -5.53 7.32 -6.17
N GLU A 405 -6.86 7.47 -6.11
CA GLU A 405 -7.58 8.05 -4.97
C GLU A 405 -7.00 9.41 -4.51
N SER A 406 -6.39 10.19 -5.43
CA SER A 406 -5.81 11.47 -5.06
C SER A 406 -6.87 12.49 -4.66
N PRO A 407 -6.79 13.09 -3.45
CA PRO A 407 -7.71 14.14 -3.03
C PRO A 407 -7.59 15.41 -3.87
N ALA A 408 -6.49 15.60 -4.60
CA ALA A 408 -6.32 16.72 -5.51
C ALA A 408 -7.31 16.69 -6.66
N LEU A 409 -7.63 15.51 -7.18
CA LEU A 409 -8.58 15.37 -8.28
C LEU A 409 -10.02 15.71 -7.83
N ASP A 410 -10.41 15.31 -6.60
CA ASP A 410 -11.70 15.72 -6.01
C ASP A 410 -11.74 17.23 -5.73
N LEU A 411 -10.66 17.83 -5.26
CA LEU A 411 -10.54 19.28 -5.08
C LEU A 411 -10.71 20.02 -6.40
N VAL A 412 -10.03 19.59 -7.48
CA VAL A 412 -10.16 20.19 -8.79
C VAL A 412 -11.61 20.13 -9.29
N ASP A 413 -12.27 18.99 -9.18
CA ASP A 413 -13.69 18.85 -9.54
C ASP A 413 -14.59 19.82 -8.77
N ARG A 414 -14.38 19.96 -7.46
CA ARG A 414 -15.14 20.89 -6.61
C ARG A 414 -14.93 22.34 -7.04
N LEU A 415 -13.71 22.72 -7.35
CA LEU A 415 -13.38 24.07 -7.83
C LEU A 415 -14.03 24.37 -9.19
N LEU A 416 -13.93 23.43 -10.14
CA LEU A 416 -14.58 23.53 -11.44
C LEU A 416 -16.11 23.62 -11.31
N PHE A 417 -16.70 22.78 -10.46
CA PHE A 417 -18.14 22.81 -10.19
C PHE A 417 -18.60 24.14 -9.56
N ALA A 418 -17.77 24.73 -8.68
CA ALA A 418 -18.01 26.05 -8.11
C ALA A 418 -17.86 27.20 -9.15
N GLY A 419 -17.33 26.88 -10.33
CA GLY A 419 -17.14 27.83 -11.44
C GLY A 419 -15.83 28.60 -11.38
N ALA A 420 -14.81 28.09 -10.67
CA ALA A 420 -13.45 28.63 -10.72
C ALA A 420 -12.77 28.26 -12.06
N GLN A 421 -11.79 29.08 -12.46
CA GLN A 421 -10.88 28.78 -13.58
C GLN A 421 -9.63 28.12 -13.00
N VAL A 422 -9.48 26.81 -13.21
CA VAL A 422 -8.42 26.03 -12.61
C VAL A 422 -7.30 25.79 -13.60
N ILE A 423 -6.07 26.07 -13.18
CA ILE A 423 -4.83 25.66 -13.85
C ILE A 423 -4.10 24.73 -12.89
N THR A 424 -3.59 23.61 -13.39
CA THR A 424 -2.89 22.60 -12.59
C THR A 424 -1.40 22.57 -12.90
N VAL A 425 -0.60 22.33 -11.88
CA VAL A 425 0.85 22.16 -11.96
C VAL A 425 1.22 20.89 -11.22
N ASP A 426 1.88 19.98 -11.90
CA ASP A 426 2.48 18.78 -11.29
C ASP A 426 3.74 18.38 -12.06
N PRO A 427 4.90 18.24 -11.41
CA PRO A 427 6.15 17.92 -12.09
C PRO A 427 6.25 16.47 -12.58
N HIS A 428 5.39 15.58 -12.09
CA HIS A 428 5.45 14.12 -12.32
C HIS A 428 4.26 13.60 -13.14
N VAL A 429 3.24 14.43 -13.36
CA VAL A 429 1.99 14.03 -14.04
C VAL A 429 1.84 14.81 -15.34
N GLU A 430 1.81 14.11 -16.46
CA GLU A 430 1.59 14.74 -17.77
C GLU A 430 0.10 14.97 -18.07
N ARG A 431 -0.75 14.04 -17.65
CA ARG A 431 -2.21 14.08 -17.87
C ARG A 431 -2.95 13.45 -16.70
N ALA A 432 -4.12 13.97 -16.40
CA ALA A 432 -5.02 13.40 -15.42
C ALA A 432 -6.47 13.59 -15.86
N THR A 433 -7.34 12.70 -15.40
CA THR A 433 -8.79 12.85 -15.56
C THR A 433 -9.40 12.89 -14.17
N THR A 434 -10.22 13.89 -13.88
CA THR A 434 -10.91 13.99 -12.59
C THR A 434 -12.05 12.97 -12.51
N PRO A 435 -12.56 12.64 -11.31
CA PRO A 435 -13.75 11.80 -11.16
C PRO A 435 -14.99 12.34 -11.91
N GLY A 436 -15.10 13.65 -12.04
CA GLY A 436 -16.15 14.33 -12.81
C GLY A 436 -15.95 14.33 -14.33
N GLY A 437 -14.84 13.74 -14.82
CA GLY A 437 -14.53 13.59 -16.24
C GLY A 437 -13.82 14.79 -16.87
N ALA A 438 -13.30 15.74 -16.09
CA ALA A 438 -12.49 16.84 -16.62
C ALA A 438 -11.08 16.35 -16.94
N GLU A 439 -10.63 16.62 -18.18
CA GLU A 439 -9.27 16.35 -18.61
C GLU A 439 -8.33 17.46 -18.14
N LEU A 440 -7.21 17.10 -17.55
CA LEU A 440 -6.20 18.00 -16.99
C LEU A 440 -4.86 17.76 -17.70
N GLU A 441 -4.24 18.85 -18.15
CA GLU A 441 -2.87 18.86 -18.67
C GLU A 441 -2.04 19.82 -17.79
N PRO A 442 -1.33 19.32 -16.76
CA PRO A 442 -0.51 20.16 -15.88
C PRO A 442 0.53 20.95 -16.67
N VAL A 443 0.73 22.21 -16.26
CA VAL A 443 1.71 23.10 -16.87
C VAL A 443 2.90 23.31 -15.94
N PRO A 444 4.08 23.72 -16.43
CA PRO A 444 5.20 24.09 -15.59
C PRO A 444 4.88 25.27 -14.67
N LEU A 445 5.42 25.26 -13.44
CA LEU A 445 5.34 26.39 -12.52
C LEU A 445 6.23 27.52 -13.01
N ASP A 446 5.68 28.74 -13.08
CA ASP A 446 6.44 29.95 -13.37
C ASP A 446 5.89 31.18 -12.65
N ALA A 447 6.68 32.27 -12.62
CA ALA A 447 6.33 33.50 -11.96
C ALA A 447 5.07 34.16 -12.54
N ALA A 448 4.88 34.09 -13.85
CA ALA A 448 3.75 34.74 -14.52
C ALA A 448 2.42 34.11 -14.14
N ARG A 449 2.37 32.77 -14.01
CA ARG A 449 1.18 32.04 -13.55
C ARG A 449 0.88 32.31 -12.09
N LEU A 450 1.90 32.39 -11.22
CA LEU A 450 1.74 32.74 -9.82
C LEU A 450 1.18 34.16 -9.63
N GLU A 451 1.66 35.11 -10.41
CA GLU A 451 1.21 36.51 -10.37
C GLU A 451 -0.20 36.68 -10.98
N ALA A 452 -0.55 35.88 -11.98
CA ALA A 452 -1.86 35.93 -12.64
C ALA A 452 -2.97 35.27 -11.81
N ALA A 453 -2.66 34.30 -10.94
CA ALA A 453 -3.62 33.60 -10.13
C ALA A 453 -4.21 34.50 -9.02
N ASP A 454 -5.52 34.39 -8.79
CA ASP A 454 -6.19 35.01 -7.63
C ASP A 454 -5.79 34.25 -6.35
N ALA A 455 -5.59 32.93 -6.45
CA ALA A 455 -5.07 32.09 -5.37
C ALA A 455 -4.24 30.92 -5.92
N VAL A 456 -3.24 30.52 -5.12
CA VAL A 456 -2.47 29.30 -5.27
C VAL A 456 -2.93 28.32 -4.21
N LEU A 457 -3.32 27.10 -4.61
CA LEU A 457 -3.71 26.02 -3.69
C LEU A 457 -2.65 24.92 -3.73
N VAL A 458 -1.90 24.78 -2.63
CA VAL A 458 -0.92 23.69 -2.47
C VAL A 458 -1.63 22.44 -1.97
N VAL A 459 -1.66 21.39 -2.77
CA VAL A 459 -2.33 20.13 -2.47
C VAL A 459 -1.32 19.01 -2.21
N THR A 460 -0.29 18.88 -3.04
CA THR A 460 0.80 17.92 -2.84
C THR A 460 2.12 18.66 -2.71
N ASP A 461 2.93 18.20 -1.75
CA ASP A 461 4.17 18.84 -1.32
C ASP A 461 5.39 18.33 -2.12
N HIS A 462 5.34 18.34 -3.47
CA HIS A 462 6.48 17.93 -4.29
C HIS A 462 7.74 18.76 -3.97
N THR A 463 8.91 18.10 -4.02
CA THR A 463 10.21 18.78 -3.80
C THR A 463 10.40 19.97 -4.76
N ALA A 464 9.86 19.89 -5.96
CA ALA A 464 9.88 20.99 -6.94
C ALA A 464 9.12 22.25 -6.47
N PHE A 465 8.30 22.18 -5.43
CA PHE A 465 7.58 23.31 -4.83
C PHE A 465 8.27 23.88 -3.59
N ASP A 466 9.40 23.32 -3.17
CA ASP A 466 10.25 23.87 -2.09
C ASP A 466 11.03 25.11 -2.60
N ASP A 467 10.39 25.97 -3.40
CA ASP A 467 10.95 27.13 -4.05
C ASP A 467 10.38 28.42 -3.41
N PRO A 468 11.21 29.39 -3.02
CA PRO A 468 10.76 30.68 -2.50
C PRO A 468 9.89 31.46 -3.51
N LEU A 469 9.91 31.08 -4.79
CA LEU A 469 9.14 31.74 -5.85
C LEU A 469 7.64 31.82 -5.53
N ILE A 470 7.07 30.76 -4.93
CA ILE A 470 5.65 30.75 -4.53
C ILE A 470 5.40 31.83 -3.48
N ALA A 471 6.23 31.88 -2.44
CA ALA A 471 6.13 32.88 -1.38
C ALA A 471 6.36 34.32 -1.85
N GLU A 472 7.21 34.51 -2.86
CA GLU A 472 7.51 35.82 -3.45
C GLU A 472 6.37 36.33 -4.33
N ARG A 473 5.76 35.46 -5.16
CA ARG A 473 4.90 35.86 -6.27
C ARG A 473 3.41 35.61 -6.06
N ALA A 474 3.01 34.65 -5.21
CA ALA A 474 1.61 34.35 -4.97
C ALA A 474 0.92 35.53 -4.25
N ARG A 475 -0.25 35.95 -4.79
CA ARG A 475 -1.11 36.97 -4.14
C ARG A 475 -1.82 36.45 -2.91
N LEU A 476 -2.23 35.18 -2.98
CA LEU A 476 -2.81 34.39 -1.91
C LEU A 476 -2.32 32.96 -2.10
N ALA A 477 -1.86 32.32 -1.03
CA ALA A 477 -1.55 30.89 -1.03
C ALA A 477 -2.36 30.19 0.08
N VAL A 478 -3.11 29.17 -0.30
CA VAL A 478 -3.77 28.26 0.61
C VAL A 478 -2.95 26.98 0.63
N ASP A 479 -2.31 26.70 1.75
CA ASP A 479 -1.33 25.62 1.90
C ASP A 479 -1.90 24.52 2.80
N THR A 480 -2.19 23.36 2.21
CA THR A 480 -2.74 22.19 2.91
C THR A 480 -1.68 21.26 3.49
N ARG A 481 -0.39 21.50 3.17
CA ARG A 481 0.75 20.66 3.54
C ARG A 481 1.76 21.34 4.47
N GLY A 482 1.62 22.65 4.64
CA GLY A 482 2.53 23.42 5.50
C GLY A 482 3.92 23.65 4.91
N ILE A 483 4.11 23.54 3.58
CA ILE A 483 5.41 23.75 2.94
C ILE A 483 5.84 25.22 2.96
N LEU A 484 4.88 26.15 2.98
CA LEU A 484 5.13 27.60 3.00
C LEU A 484 5.31 28.17 4.41
N ARG A 485 5.28 27.35 5.46
CA ARG A 485 5.44 27.80 6.88
C ARG A 485 6.76 28.54 7.13
N ALA A 486 7.83 28.13 6.46
CA ALA A 486 9.12 28.81 6.58
C ALA A 486 9.06 30.27 6.08
N PHE A 487 8.13 30.59 5.18
CA PHE A 487 7.92 31.90 4.58
C PHE A 487 6.75 32.68 5.22
N ALA A 488 6.15 32.17 6.31
CA ALA A 488 4.96 32.77 6.92
C ALA A 488 5.15 34.23 7.28
N HIS A 489 6.33 34.62 7.82
CA HIS A 489 6.63 36.00 8.16
C HIS A 489 6.68 36.93 6.91
N GLN A 490 7.22 36.43 5.80
CA GLN A 490 7.31 37.16 4.52
C GLN A 490 5.95 37.30 3.84
N MET A 491 5.15 36.25 3.92
CA MET A 491 3.84 36.22 3.26
C MET A 491 2.76 36.96 4.05
N GLY A 492 2.83 36.95 5.40
CA GLY A 492 1.83 37.57 6.26
C GLY A 492 0.42 37.04 5.95
N GLU A 493 -0.53 37.96 5.75
CA GLU A 493 -1.91 37.63 5.42
C GLU A 493 -2.12 36.95 4.07
N ARG A 494 -1.08 36.89 3.22
CA ARG A 494 -1.15 36.17 1.93
C ARG A 494 -1.07 34.64 2.09
N LEU A 495 -0.70 34.15 3.27
CA LEU A 495 -0.63 32.72 3.57
C LEU A 495 -1.80 32.29 4.45
N VAL A 496 -2.57 31.33 3.96
CA VAL A 496 -3.60 30.61 4.71
C VAL A 496 -3.16 29.16 4.83
N LEU A 497 -2.96 28.68 6.06
CA LEU A 497 -2.68 27.28 6.34
C LEU A 497 -4.00 26.51 6.45
N ALA A 498 -4.30 25.61 5.47
CA ALA A 498 -5.57 24.92 5.35
C ALA A 498 -5.43 23.39 5.38
#